data_74ea694fe67ed25bf2a6281d59b3398e
#
_entry.id   74ea694fe67ed25bf2a6281d59b3398e
#
_cell.length_a   1.000
_cell.length_b   1.000
_cell.length_c   1.000
_cell.angle_alpha   90.00
_cell.angle_beta   90.00
_cell.angle_gamma   90.00
#
_symmetry.space_group_name_H-M   'P 1'
#
loop_
_entity.id
_entity.type
_entity.pdbx_description
1 polymer ?
#
loop_
_entity_poly.entity_id
_entity_poly.type
_entity_poly.pdbx_seq_one_letter_code
_entity_poly.pdbx_strand_id
1 'polypeptide(L)'
;EQVPVEWLICGNGAAELIFALVQAVKPKRALVLAPTFAEYAQALEAVGCEVNREILKKEDGFTLQDKILDRLQKEDLQMVFLCNPNNPTGILMDPKLLRKIVTLCEKRQIYLVVDECFLDFVPEPEVHTLKGELKGKKYLFLLKAFTKRYAMAGLRLGYGITSGETLMTQIEAQLQPWNVSTPAQEAGTAALKETAYVEKARTLIFQEQQFLREGLMKMGYPVLDSQANYLFFEGEADLYEKLLQEGVMIRDCSNYPGLWKGCYRIAVKLHTENEQLLEKIRKVRR
;
A
#
# COMPACT_ATOMS: atom_id res chain seq x y z
N GLU A 1 -15.50 3.73 -9.81
CA GLU A 1 -15.52 4.15 -8.41
C GLU A 1 -16.85 4.76 -7.96
N GLN A 2 -17.72 5.15 -8.88
CA GLN A 2 -19.03 5.78 -8.59
C GLN A 2 -18.88 7.10 -7.79
N VAL A 3 -17.88 7.89 -8.14
CA VAL A 3 -17.62 9.23 -7.63
C VAL A 3 -17.69 10.23 -8.80
N PRO A 4 -17.90 11.54 -8.53
CA PRO A 4 -17.80 12.57 -9.55
C PRO A 4 -16.48 12.53 -10.29
N VAL A 5 -16.48 12.76 -11.60
CA VAL A 5 -15.25 12.69 -12.42
C VAL A 5 -14.23 13.74 -12.03
N GLU A 6 -14.66 14.90 -11.58
CA GLU A 6 -13.85 16.00 -11.08
C GLU A 6 -13.11 15.68 -9.76
N TRP A 7 -13.43 14.56 -9.12
CA TRP A 7 -12.69 14.08 -7.95
C TRP A 7 -11.54 13.14 -8.32
N LEU A 8 -11.43 12.77 -9.60
CA LEU A 8 -10.46 11.79 -10.08
C LEU A 8 -9.28 12.46 -10.77
N ILE A 9 -8.07 12.01 -10.45
CA ILE A 9 -6.85 12.42 -11.11
C ILE A 9 -6.02 11.19 -11.48
N CYS A 10 -5.61 11.08 -12.75
CA CYS A 10 -4.79 9.97 -13.23
C CYS A 10 -3.31 10.33 -13.25
N GLY A 11 -2.46 9.33 -12.98
CA GLY A 11 -1.01 9.50 -12.97
C GLY A 11 -0.28 8.34 -13.64
N ASN A 12 0.97 8.58 -13.97
CA ASN A 12 1.93 7.59 -14.47
C ASN A 12 2.33 6.61 -13.35
N GLY A 13 1.36 5.78 -12.94
CA GLY A 13 1.37 5.01 -11.71
C GLY A 13 1.03 5.86 -10.49
N ALA A 14 0.66 5.17 -9.40
CA ALA A 14 0.36 5.83 -8.13
C ALA A 14 1.57 6.62 -7.56
N ALA A 15 2.79 6.21 -7.89
CA ALA A 15 3.99 6.87 -7.42
C ALA A 15 4.10 8.32 -7.92
N GLU A 16 3.76 8.61 -9.19
CA GLU A 16 3.74 10.00 -9.67
C GLU A 16 2.81 10.88 -8.82
N LEU A 17 1.64 10.36 -8.48
CA LEU A 17 0.66 11.10 -7.67
C LEU A 17 1.13 11.33 -6.24
N ILE A 18 1.90 10.40 -5.65
CA ILE A 18 2.54 10.61 -4.34
C ILE A 18 3.48 11.83 -4.41
N PHE A 19 4.37 11.86 -5.40
CA PHE A 19 5.31 12.97 -5.56
C PHE A 19 4.61 14.28 -5.92
N ALA A 20 3.64 14.26 -6.83
CA ALA A 20 2.87 15.44 -7.21
C ALA A 20 2.09 16.03 -6.03
N LEU A 21 1.44 15.18 -5.23
CA LEU A 21 0.73 15.60 -4.02
C LEU A 21 1.67 16.25 -2.99
N VAL A 22 2.82 15.62 -2.74
CA VAL A 22 3.80 16.17 -1.79
C VAL A 22 4.39 17.50 -2.31
N GLN A 23 4.66 17.61 -3.60
CA GLN A 23 5.11 18.87 -4.21
C GLN A 23 4.02 19.95 -4.19
N ALA A 24 2.76 19.59 -4.32
CA ALA A 24 1.63 20.52 -4.24
C ALA A 24 1.48 21.11 -2.84
N VAL A 25 1.58 20.29 -1.80
CA VAL A 25 1.37 20.67 -0.41
C VAL A 25 2.64 21.24 0.25
N LYS A 26 3.81 20.69 -0.08
CA LYS A 26 5.12 21.00 0.53
C LYS A 26 5.05 21.05 2.08
N PRO A 27 4.63 19.93 2.71
CA PRO A 27 4.47 19.93 4.16
C PRO A 27 5.85 20.14 4.83
N LYS A 28 5.88 20.88 5.94
CA LYS A 28 7.08 21.03 6.77
C LYS A 28 7.29 19.82 7.67
N ARG A 29 6.21 19.21 8.12
CA ARG A 29 6.22 18.06 9.01
C ARG A 29 5.14 17.05 8.64
N ALA A 30 5.51 15.80 8.47
CA ALA A 30 4.61 14.72 8.11
C ALA A 30 4.82 13.47 8.97
N LEU A 31 3.79 12.62 9.04
CA LEU A 31 3.82 11.34 9.73
C LEU A 31 3.66 10.20 8.71
N VAL A 32 4.53 9.21 8.80
CA VAL A 32 4.43 7.94 8.08
C VAL A 32 4.49 6.77 9.06
N LEU A 33 3.91 5.65 8.70
CA LEU A 33 4.09 4.43 9.50
C LEU A 33 5.48 3.83 9.25
N ALA A 34 5.95 2.99 10.15
CA ALA A 34 7.15 2.19 9.97
C ALA A 34 6.96 0.81 10.60
N PRO A 35 7.07 -0.30 9.83
CA PRO A 35 7.41 -0.31 8.40
C PRO A 35 6.22 0.12 7.51
N THR A 36 6.52 0.79 6.39
CA THR A 36 5.56 1.07 5.31
C THR A 36 6.30 1.31 3.99
N PHE A 37 5.57 1.60 2.91
CA PHE A 37 6.13 1.83 1.59
C PHE A 37 7.08 3.03 1.59
N ALA A 38 8.31 2.81 1.09
CA ALA A 38 9.42 3.76 1.26
C ALA A 38 9.22 5.08 0.51
N GLU A 39 8.48 5.06 -0.59
CA GLU A 39 8.29 6.20 -1.47
C GLU A 39 7.53 7.36 -0.81
N TYR A 40 6.76 7.12 0.25
CA TYR A 40 6.14 8.22 1.02
C TYR A 40 7.19 9.09 1.69
N ALA A 41 8.13 8.46 2.42
CA ALA A 41 9.22 9.17 3.06
C ALA A 41 10.13 9.83 2.02
N GLN A 42 10.45 9.13 0.93
CA GLN A 42 11.27 9.64 -0.15
C GLN A 42 10.67 10.91 -0.79
N ALA A 43 9.37 10.91 -1.08
CA ALA A 43 8.69 12.07 -1.63
C ALA A 43 8.70 13.26 -0.65
N LEU A 44 8.44 13.00 0.63
CA LEU A 44 8.44 14.01 1.69
C LEU A 44 9.85 14.61 1.89
N GLU A 45 10.87 13.77 1.96
CA GLU A 45 12.28 14.18 2.10
C GLU A 45 12.75 15.01 0.90
N ALA A 46 12.25 14.72 -0.31
CA ALA A 46 12.58 15.47 -1.53
C ALA A 46 12.13 16.94 -1.50
N VAL A 47 11.16 17.30 -0.66
CA VAL A 47 10.71 18.69 -0.46
C VAL A 47 11.24 19.31 0.84
N GLY A 48 12.15 18.64 1.54
CA GLY A 48 12.72 19.11 2.82
C GLY A 48 11.78 18.94 4.01
N CYS A 49 10.79 18.05 3.93
CA CYS A 49 9.86 17.75 5.00
C CYS A 49 10.55 16.97 6.13
N GLU A 50 10.27 17.33 7.38
CA GLU A 50 10.62 16.53 8.57
C GLU A 50 9.67 15.33 8.64
N VAL A 51 10.22 14.11 8.47
CA VAL A 51 9.43 12.88 8.43
C VAL A 51 9.45 12.20 9.80
N ASN A 52 8.33 12.31 10.51
CA ASN A 52 8.08 11.57 11.75
C ASN A 52 7.60 10.15 11.44
N ARG A 53 7.99 9.18 12.27
CA ARG A 53 7.59 7.79 12.09
C ARG A 53 6.77 7.29 13.28
N GLU A 54 5.65 6.62 12.99
CA GLU A 54 4.92 5.80 13.97
C GLU A 54 5.37 4.35 13.79
N ILE A 55 6.10 3.83 14.78
CA ILE A 55 6.62 2.46 14.72
C ILE A 55 5.50 1.47 15.05
N LEU A 56 5.15 0.65 14.07
CA LEU A 56 4.27 -0.51 14.25
C LEU A 56 5.08 -1.63 14.90
N LYS A 57 4.61 -2.13 16.03
CA LYS A 57 5.35 -3.11 16.82
C LYS A 57 4.96 -4.53 16.46
N LYS A 58 5.94 -5.44 16.53
CA LYS A 58 5.72 -6.88 16.34
C LYS A 58 4.75 -7.44 17.38
N GLU A 59 4.86 -7.00 18.63
CA GLU A 59 4.01 -7.44 19.75
C GLU A 59 2.53 -7.12 19.51
N ASP A 60 2.26 -6.05 18.74
CA ASP A 60 0.92 -5.64 18.33
C ASP A 60 0.52 -6.23 16.95
N GLY A 61 1.27 -7.20 16.41
CA GLY A 61 1.06 -7.77 15.08
C GLY A 61 1.22 -6.75 13.95
N PHE A 62 2.02 -5.71 14.13
CA PHE A 62 2.20 -4.57 13.21
C PHE A 62 0.89 -3.84 12.89
N THR A 63 -0.09 -3.87 13.80
CA THR A 63 -1.36 -3.15 13.69
C THR A 63 -1.22 -1.71 14.18
N LEU A 64 -1.87 -0.78 13.48
CA LEU A 64 -1.97 0.61 13.93
C LEU A 64 -2.86 0.71 15.17
N GLN A 65 -2.36 1.33 16.23
CA GLN A 65 -3.05 1.47 17.51
C GLN A 65 -3.74 2.82 17.67
N ASP A 66 -4.77 2.89 18.52
CA ASP A 66 -5.55 4.12 18.81
C ASP A 66 -4.68 5.30 19.30
N LYS A 67 -3.49 5.03 19.87
CA LYS A 67 -2.52 6.07 20.29
C LYS A 67 -2.10 7.03 19.18
N ILE A 68 -2.26 6.65 17.90
CA ILE A 68 -2.03 7.55 16.77
C ILE A 68 -2.89 8.81 16.86
N LEU A 69 -4.10 8.71 17.41
CA LEU A 69 -5.00 9.85 17.57
C LEU A 69 -4.42 10.93 18.49
N ASP A 70 -3.68 10.53 19.53
CA ASP A 70 -2.99 11.47 20.41
C ASP A 70 -1.90 12.25 19.68
N ARG A 71 -1.14 11.57 18.81
CA ARG A 71 -0.13 12.21 17.98
C ARG A 71 -0.76 13.21 17.02
N LEU A 72 -1.81 12.79 16.30
CA LEU A 72 -2.55 13.65 15.38
C LEU A 72 -3.20 14.85 16.08
N GLN A 73 -3.55 14.72 17.36
CA GLN A 73 -4.13 15.81 18.15
C GLN A 73 -3.08 16.80 18.67
N LYS A 74 -1.89 16.33 19.03
CA LYS A 74 -0.87 17.11 19.77
C LYS A 74 0.25 17.63 18.89
N GLU A 75 0.67 16.86 17.88
CA GLU A 75 1.80 17.21 17.00
C GLU A 75 1.35 18.23 15.92
N ASP A 76 2.28 19.10 15.52
CA ASP A 76 2.10 20.03 14.42
C ASP A 76 2.39 19.35 13.09
N LEU A 77 1.50 18.44 12.68
CA LEU A 77 1.57 17.68 11.45
C LEU A 77 0.75 18.35 10.35
N GLN A 78 1.25 18.32 9.12
CA GLN A 78 0.57 18.85 7.95
C GLN A 78 0.15 17.76 6.97
N MET A 79 0.78 16.58 7.04
CA MET A 79 0.47 15.44 6.18
C MET A 79 0.67 14.11 6.90
N VAL A 80 -0.16 13.13 6.59
CA VAL A 80 -0.07 11.75 7.10
C VAL A 80 -0.26 10.79 5.95
N PHE A 81 0.61 9.79 5.83
CA PHE A 81 0.45 8.68 4.90
C PHE A 81 0.10 7.40 5.65
N LEU A 82 -0.96 6.74 5.21
CA LEU A 82 -1.38 5.41 5.64
C LEU A 82 -1.46 4.49 4.43
N CYS A 83 -1.01 3.25 4.56
CA CYS A 83 -1.12 2.22 3.53
C CYS A 83 -2.07 1.13 4.01
N ASN A 84 -3.14 0.86 3.29
CA ASN A 84 -4.20 -0.05 3.74
C ASN A 84 -4.70 -0.97 2.60
N PRO A 85 -4.35 -2.26 2.59
CA PRO A 85 -3.44 -3.00 3.49
C PRO A 85 -2.01 -2.48 3.46
N ASN A 86 -1.32 -2.54 4.60
CA ASN A 86 0.03 -1.99 4.72
C ASN A 86 1.08 -2.84 3.98
N ASN A 87 1.96 -2.20 3.24
CA ASN A 87 3.13 -2.82 2.62
C ASN A 87 4.38 -2.51 3.49
N PRO A 88 5.12 -3.50 4.06
CA PRO A 88 5.18 -4.90 3.58
C PRO A 88 4.34 -5.91 4.36
N THR A 89 3.67 -5.53 5.43
CA THR A 89 3.06 -6.47 6.39
C THR A 89 1.76 -7.12 5.88
N GLY A 90 1.04 -6.46 4.96
CA GLY A 90 -0.26 -6.90 4.45
C GLY A 90 -1.42 -6.73 5.44
N ILE A 91 -1.18 -6.10 6.59
CA ILE A 91 -2.18 -5.94 7.64
C ILE A 91 -3.16 -4.82 7.28
N LEU A 92 -4.44 -5.10 7.46
CA LEU A 92 -5.51 -4.10 7.36
C LEU A 92 -5.61 -3.28 8.64
N MET A 93 -5.97 -2.02 8.48
CA MET A 93 -6.30 -1.15 9.60
C MET A 93 -7.76 -1.32 10.00
N ASP A 94 -8.05 -1.12 11.29
CA ASP A 94 -9.43 -1.10 11.78
C ASP A 94 -10.22 0.03 11.09
N PRO A 95 -11.32 -0.28 10.39
CA PRO A 95 -12.14 0.74 9.71
C PRO A 95 -12.69 1.81 10.66
N LYS A 96 -12.95 1.47 11.93
CA LYS A 96 -13.43 2.45 12.94
C LYS A 96 -12.32 3.44 13.29
N LEU A 97 -11.08 2.95 13.46
CA LEU A 97 -9.93 3.81 13.71
C LEU A 97 -9.65 4.72 12.51
N LEU A 98 -9.70 4.17 11.29
CA LEU A 98 -9.52 4.96 10.06
C LEU A 98 -10.53 6.13 9.97
N ARG A 99 -11.80 5.89 10.25
CA ARG A 99 -12.83 6.96 10.25
C ARG A 99 -12.59 8.01 11.34
N LYS A 100 -12.10 7.62 12.52
CA LYS A 100 -11.68 8.57 13.55
C LYS A 100 -10.51 9.44 13.05
N ILE A 101 -9.52 8.82 12.40
CA ILE A 101 -8.36 9.52 11.80
C ILE A 101 -8.83 10.53 10.73
N VAL A 102 -9.72 10.12 9.80
CA VAL A 102 -10.30 11.01 8.78
C VAL A 102 -10.94 12.23 9.44
N THR A 103 -11.78 12.01 10.44
CA THR A 103 -12.49 13.10 11.15
C THR A 103 -11.53 14.06 11.86
N LEU A 104 -10.49 13.51 12.49
CA LEU A 104 -9.49 14.30 13.20
C LEU A 104 -8.60 15.09 12.23
N CYS A 105 -8.14 14.46 11.15
CA CYS A 105 -7.32 15.11 10.13
C CYS A 105 -8.08 16.25 9.46
N GLU A 106 -9.36 16.05 9.11
CA GLU A 106 -10.21 17.10 8.57
C GLU A 106 -10.34 18.30 9.53
N LYS A 107 -10.61 18.04 10.81
CA LYS A 107 -10.71 19.08 11.85
C LYS A 107 -9.39 19.83 12.06
N ARG A 108 -8.25 19.13 11.97
CA ARG A 108 -6.91 19.68 12.19
C ARG A 108 -6.29 20.25 10.92
N GLN A 109 -6.95 20.13 9.77
CA GLN A 109 -6.45 20.53 8.45
C GLN A 109 -5.14 19.81 8.08
N ILE A 110 -5.05 18.52 8.43
CA ILE A 110 -3.94 17.64 8.10
C ILE A 110 -4.31 16.86 6.85
N TYR A 111 -3.51 16.91 5.79
CA TYR A 111 -3.71 16.10 4.60
C TYR A 111 -3.51 14.62 4.93
N LEU A 112 -4.57 13.85 4.85
CA LEU A 112 -4.55 12.40 5.04
C LEU A 112 -4.52 11.71 3.68
N VAL A 113 -3.44 11.01 3.40
CA VAL A 113 -3.26 10.18 2.21
C VAL A 113 -3.42 8.74 2.60
N VAL A 114 -4.40 8.04 2.02
CA VAL A 114 -4.60 6.62 2.25
C VAL A 114 -4.36 5.86 0.95
N ASP A 115 -3.30 5.06 0.96
CA ASP A 115 -2.94 4.20 -0.18
C ASP A 115 -3.74 2.90 -0.11
N GLU A 116 -4.72 2.78 -0.97
CA GLU A 116 -5.59 1.62 -1.14
C GLU A 116 -5.20 0.76 -2.36
N CYS A 117 -3.95 0.84 -2.85
CA CYS A 117 -3.52 0.14 -4.06
C CYS A 117 -3.65 -1.39 -3.99
N PHE A 118 -3.64 -1.98 -2.80
CA PHE A 118 -3.82 -3.41 -2.58
C PHE A 118 -5.22 -3.80 -2.08
N LEU A 119 -6.08 -2.81 -1.84
CA LEU A 119 -7.39 -3.06 -1.22
C LEU A 119 -8.33 -3.90 -2.09
N ASP A 120 -8.17 -3.85 -3.41
CA ASP A 120 -8.99 -4.65 -4.33
C ASP A 120 -8.83 -6.17 -4.17
N PHE A 121 -7.79 -6.64 -3.49
CA PHE A 121 -7.56 -8.06 -3.22
C PHE A 121 -8.17 -8.56 -1.91
N VAL A 122 -8.62 -7.64 -1.08
CA VAL A 122 -9.24 -7.95 0.21
C VAL A 122 -10.65 -8.50 0.00
N PRO A 123 -11.11 -9.48 0.81
CA PRO A 123 -12.53 -9.78 0.89
C PRO A 123 -13.33 -8.54 1.31
N GLU A 124 -14.47 -8.31 0.66
CA GLU A 124 -15.36 -7.17 0.95
C GLU A 124 -14.65 -5.80 1.00
N PRO A 125 -13.93 -5.39 -0.06
CA PRO A 125 -13.11 -4.16 -0.06
C PRO A 125 -13.93 -2.91 0.26
N GLU A 126 -15.23 -2.92 0.00
CA GLU A 126 -16.15 -1.80 0.27
C GLU A 126 -16.31 -1.50 1.78
N VAL A 127 -16.05 -2.47 2.65
CA VAL A 127 -16.05 -2.28 4.12
C VAL A 127 -14.84 -1.47 4.57
N HIS A 128 -13.73 -1.63 3.87
CA HIS A 128 -12.41 -1.10 4.25
C HIS A 128 -12.01 0.17 3.50
N THR A 129 -12.65 0.48 2.37
CA THR A 129 -12.36 1.71 1.63
C THR A 129 -12.91 2.94 2.33
N LEU A 130 -12.17 4.03 2.24
CA LEU A 130 -12.62 5.35 2.71
C LEU A 130 -13.35 6.15 1.61
N LYS A 131 -13.68 5.53 0.49
CA LYS A 131 -14.39 6.19 -0.62
C LYS A 131 -15.70 6.86 -0.17
N GLY A 132 -16.45 6.22 0.72
CA GLY A 132 -17.68 6.78 1.29
C GLY A 132 -17.47 8.02 2.18
N GLU A 133 -16.24 8.22 2.66
CA GLU A 133 -15.89 9.35 3.53
C GLU A 133 -15.47 10.62 2.74
N LEU A 134 -15.25 10.53 1.43
CA LEU A 134 -14.70 11.63 0.63
C LEU A 134 -15.59 12.88 0.60
N LYS A 135 -16.93 12.72 0.56
CA LYS A 135 -17.84 13.83 0.40
C LYS A 135 -17.67 14.89 1.50
N GLY A 136 -17.32 16.09 1.09
CA GLY A 136 -17.10 17.22 2.01
C GLY A 136 -15.79 17.17 2.80
N LYS A 137 -14.87 16.25 2.47
CA LYS A 137 -13.53 16.16 3.08
C LYS A 137 -12.49 16.82 2.18
N LYS A 138 -11.96 17.96 2.61
CA LYS A 138 -10.98 18.76 1.85
C LYS A 138 -9.56 18.21 1.96
N TYR A 139 -9.28 17.46 3.03
CA TYR A 139 -7.94 17.01 3.40
C TYR A 139 -7.77 15.48 3.25
N LEU A 140 -8.72 14.77 2.61
CA LEU A 140 -8.63 13.34 2.34
C LEU A 140 -8.26 13.08 0.88
N PHE A 141 -7.21 12.27 0.65
CA PHE A 141 -6.79 11.80 -0.66
C PHE A 141 -6.63 10.28 -0.63
N LEU A 142 -7.33 9.57 -1.51
CA LEU A 142 -7.20 8.13 -1.67
C LEU A 142 -6.35 7.84 -2.91
N LEU A 143 -5.42 6.90 -2.78
CA LEU A 143 -4.53 6.49 -3.86
C LEU A 143 -4.87 5.06 -4.30
N LYS A 144 -4.97 4.84 -5.59
CA LYS A 144 -5.33 3.57 -6.22
C LYS A 144 -4.41 3.25 -7.39
N ALA A 145 -4.26 1.96 -7.74
CA ALA A 145 -3.36 1.55 -8.82
C ALA A 145 -3.91 0.43 -9.69
N PHE A 146 -3.92 0.65 -10.99
CA PHE A 146 -4.14 -0.40 -11.99
C PHE A 146 -2.99 -1.42 -12.03
N THR A 147 -1.78 -0.98 -11.66
CA THR A 147 -0.57 -1.81 -11.64
C THR A 147 -0.73 -3.10 -10.85
N LYS A 148 -1.55 -3.07 -9.79
CA LYS A 148 -1.82 -4.22 -8.92
C LYS A 148 -3.09 -4.94 -9.36
N ARG A 149 -4.23 -4.24 -9.37
CA ARG A 149 -5.55 -4.78 -9.66
C ARG A 149 -5.61 -5.55 -10.98
N TYR A 150 -4.95 -5.05 -12.04
CA TYR A 150 -4.98 -5.60 -13.39
C TYR A 150 -3.63 -6.14 -13.87
N ALA A 151 -2.66 -6.33 -12.97
CA ALA A 151 -1.31 -6.80 -13.28
C ALA A 151 -0.58 -5.99 -14.37
N MET A 152 -0.87 -4.67 -14.49
CA MET A 152 -0.36 -3.78 -15.53
C MET A 152 0.83 -2.94 -15.04
N ALA A 153 1.79 -3.56 -14.36
CA ALA A 153 2.90 -2.86 -13.74
C ALA A 153 3.75 -2.04 -14.74
N GLY A 154 4.00 -2.57 -15.93
CA GLY A 154 4.80 -1.92 -16.98
C GLY A 154 4.11 -0.74 -17.65
N LEU A 155 2.79 -0.69 -17.68
CA LEU A 155 2.01 0.40 -18.31
C LEU A 155 1.92 1.66 -17.45
N ARG A 156 2.22 1.57 -16.17
CA ARG A 156 2.28 2.72 -15.27
C ARG A 156 0.97 3.53 -15.20
N LEU A 157 -0.11 2.93 -14.72
CA LEU A 157 -1.38 3.62 -14.52
C LEU A 157 -1.80 3.57 -13.04
N GLY A 158 -2.09 4.72 -12.47
CA GLY A 158 -2.68 4.89 -11.14
C GLY A 158 -3.63 6.07 -11.13
N TYR A 159 -4.39 6.23 -10.07
CA TYR A 159 -5.28 7.36 -9.90
C TYR A 159 -5.45 7.73 -8.43
N GLY A 160 -5.78 8.99 -8.20
CA GLY A 160 -6.14 9.52 -6.90
C GLY A 160 -7.59 9.98 -6.87
N ILE A 161 -8.17 10.04 -5.69
CA ILE A 161 -9.55 10.48 -5.47
C ILE A 161 -9.57 11.47 -4.31
N THR A 162 -10.10 12.67 -4.52
CA THR A 162 -10.34 13.67 -3.46
C THR A 162 -11.54 14.54 -3.83
N SER A 163 -12.31 14.98 -2.85
CA SER A 163 -13.35 16.01 -3.02
C SER A 163 -12.84 17.42 -2.72
N GLY A 164 -11.55 17.56 -2.39
CA GLY A 164 -10.91 18.84 -2.10
C GLY A 164 -10.50 19.56 -3.39
N GLU A 165 -11.33 20.47 -3.90
CA GLU A 165 -11.08 21.20 -5.14
C GLU A 165 -9.73 21.94 -5.15
N THR A 166 -9.37 22.59 -4.04
CA THR A 166 -8.07 23.28 -3.92
C THR A 166 -6.91 22.30 -4.03
N LEU A 167 -7.01 21.16 -3.35
CA LEU A 167 -5.98 20.12 -3.41
C LEU A 167 -5.86 19.55 -4.83
N MET A 168 -6.99 19.27 -5.48
CA MET A 168 -7.03 18.79 -6.86
C MET A 168 -6.28 19.73 -7.80
N THR A 169 -6.64 21.02 -7.80
CA THR A 169 -5.99 22.04 -8.63
C THR A 169 -4.49 22.15 -8.35
N GLN A 170 -4.09 22.05 -7.08
CA GLN A 170 -2.68 22.10 -6.69
C GLN A 170 -1.90 20.88 -7.20
N ILE A 171 -2.50 19.67 -7.17
CA ILE A 171 -1.87 18.45 -7.70
C ILE A 171 -1.77 18.53 -9.23
N GLU A 172 -2.82 18.93 -9.92
CA GLU A 172 -2.84 19.09 -11.37
C GLU A 172 -1.71 20.01 -11.86
N ALA A 173 -1.44 21.09 -11.14
CA ALA A 173 -0.34 22.03 -11.45
C ALA A 173 1.07 21.41 -11.31
N GLN A 174 1.21 20.24 -10.66
CA GLN A 174 2.49 19.53 -10.54
C GLN A 174 2.65 18.42 -11.58
N LEU A 175 1.59 18.04 -12.27
CA LEU A 175 1.66 17.00 -13.30
C LEU A 175 2.13 17.56 -14.63
N GLN A 176 2.92 16.77 -15.33
CA GLN A 176 3.34 17.11 -16.69
C GLN A 176 2.17 16.93 -17.67
N PRO A 177 2.07 17.76 -18.72
CA PRO A 177 1.13 17.48 -19.81
C PRO A 177 1.38 16.08 -20.38
N TRP A 178 0.28 15.35 -20.68
CA TRP A 178 0.32 13.97 -21.21
C TRP A 178 1.08 12.97 -20.33
N ASN A 179 1.01 13.13 -19.01
CA ASN A 179 1.68 12.28 -18.03
C ASN A 179 1.30 10.79 -18.13
N VAL A 180 0.08 10.48 -18.60
CA VAL A 180 -0.37 9.10 -18.83
C VAL A 180 -0.25 8.77 -20.32
N SER A 181 0.57 7.77 -20.66
CA SER A 181 0.81 7.36 -22.04
C SER A 181 -0.45 6.82 -22.71
N THR A 182 -0.59 6.99 -24.03
CA THR A 182 -1.72 6.45 -24.80
C THR A 182 -1.93 4.94 -24.59
N PRO A 183 -0.88 4.07 -24.60
CA PRO A 183 -1.07 2.65 -24.30
C PRO A 183 -1.63 2.39 -22.89
N ALA A 184 -1.27 3.21 -21.90
CA ALA A 184 -1.81 3.07 -20.54
C ALA A 184 -3.29 3.48 -20.47
N GLN A 185 -3.71 4.53 -21.20
CA GLN A 185 -5.09 4.97 -21.28
C GLN A 185 -5.98 3.92 -21.95
N GLU A 186 -5.57 3.39 -23.09
CA GLU A 186 -6.31 2.36 -23.83
C GLU A 186 -6.43 1.06 -23.00
N ALA A 187 -5.31 0.58 -22.46
CA ALA A 187 -5.32 -0.62 -21.63
C ALA A 187 -6.14 -0.42 -20.35
N GLY A 188 -6.06 0.75 -19.71
CA GLY A 188 -6.86 1.08 -18.53
C GLY A 188 -8.36 1.07 -18.83
N THR A 189 -8.76 1.67 -19.94
CA THR A 189 -10.17 1.68 -20.40
C THR A 189 -10.68 0.28 -20.69
N ALA A 190 -9.87 -0.57 -21.34
CA ALA A 190 -10.20 -1.97 -21.59
C ALA A 190 -10.31 -2.77 -20.27
N ALA A 191 -9.34 -2.60 -19.37
CA ALA A 191 -9.28 -3.31 -18.08
C ALA A 191 -10.48 -3.03 -17.17
N LEU A 192 -11.06 -1.84 -17.22
CA LEU A 192 -12.25 -1.49 -16.43
C LEU A 192 -13.48 -2.37 -16.77
N LYS A 193 -13.50 -3.01 -17.92
CA LYS A 193 -14.56 -3.93 -18.34
C LYS A 193 -14.34 -5.37 -17.85
N GLU A 194 -13.13 -5.68 -17.38
CA GLU A 194 -12.69 -7.03 -16.99
C GLU A 194 -13.00 -7.34 -15.51
N THR A 195 -14.27 -7.21 -15.11
CA THR A 195 -14.69 -7.48 -13.72
C THR A 195 -14.46 -8.95 -13.30
N ALA A 196 -14.72 -9.88 -14.23
CA ALA A 196 -14.50 -11.30 -13.99
C ALA A 196 -13.02 -11.66 -13.74
N TYR A 197 -12.09 -10.91 -14.33
CA TYR A 197 -10.65 -11.07 -14.07
C TYR A 197 -10.33 -10.76 -12.60
N VAL A 198 -10.84 -9.65 -12.08
CA VAL A 198 -10.58 -9.21 -10.70
C VAL A 198 -11.13 -10.24 -9.70
N GLU A 199 -12.33 -10.77 -9.92
CA GLU A 199 -12.92 -11.79 -9.06
C GLU A 199 -12.13 -13.11 -9.08
N LYS A 200 -11.71 -13.56 -10.26
CA LYS A 200 -10.84 -14.74 -10.40
C LYS A 200 -9.49 -14.52 -9.70
N ALA A 201 -8.88 -13.35 -9.87
CA ALA A 201 -7.62 -13.01 -9.20
C ALA A 201 -7.78 -13.02 -7.68
N ARG A 202 -8.86 -12.45 -7.13
CA ARG A 202 -9.15 -12.44 -5.70
C ARG A 202 -9.31 -13.85 -5.15
N THR A 203 -10.08 -14.70 -5.82
CA THR A 203 -10.28 -16.11 -5.43
C THR A 203 -8.95 -16.87 -5.43
N LEU A 204 -8.16 -16.74 -6.50
CA LEU A 204 -6.84 -17.37 -6.60
C LEU A 204 -5.92 -16.89 -5.47
N ILE A 205 -5.83 -15.59 -5.26
CA ILE A 205 -4.96 -15.02 -4.21
C ILE A 205 -5.35 -15.56 -2.84
N PHE A 206 -6.63 -15.62 -2.52
CA PHE A 206 -7.09 -16.14 -1.24
C PHE A 206 -6.68 -17.61 -1.04
N GLN A 207 -6.91 -18.46 -2.03
CA GLN A 207 -6.56 -19.88 -1.97
C GLN A 207 -5.05 -20.10 -1.86
N GLU A 208 -4.29 -19.46 -2.70
CA GLU A 208 -2.84 -19.61 -2.78
C GLU A 208 -2.11 -18.96 -1.60
N GLN A 209 -2.67 -17.89 -1.04
CA GLN A 209 -2.17 -17.28 0.19
C GLN A 209 -2.28 -18.25 1.36
N GLN A 210 -3.42 -18.92 1.49
CA GLN A 210 -3.61 -19.95 2.53
C GLN A 210 -2.63 -21.12 2.35
N PHE A 211 -2.46 -21.62 1.13
CA PHE A 211 -1.51 -22.66 0.80
C PHE A 211 -0.06 -22.30 1.19
N LEU A 212 0.40 -21.10 0.81
CA LEU A 212 1.73 -20.60 1.16
C LEU A 212 1.88 -20.43 2.67
N ARG A 213 0.90 -19.84 3.33
CA ARG A 213 0.89 -19.62 4.78
C ARG A 213 1.03 -20.93 5.53
N GLU A 214 0.20 -21.92 5.21
CA GLU A 214 0.28 -23.25 5.82
C GLU A 214 1.63 -23.92 5.57
N GLY A 215 2.15 -23.81 4.34
CA GLY A 215 3.46 -24.36 3.98
C GLY A 215 4.60 -23.77 4.81
N LEU A 216 4.61 -22.45 4.99
CA LEU A 216 5.59 -21.75 5.81
C LEU A 216 5.43 -22.08 7.30
N MET A 217 4.21 -22.08 7.81
CA MET A 217 3.93 -22.41 9.23
C MET A 217 4.32 -23.86 9.57
N LYS A 218 4.10 -24.82 8.67
CA LYS A 218 4.57 -26.22 8.81
C LYS A 218 6.10 -26.32 8.88
N MET A 219 6.81 -25.35 8.31
CA MET A 219 8.26 -25.21 8.44
C MET A 219 8.68 -24.42 9.70
N GLY A 220 7.73 -23.95 10.52
CA GLY A 220 7.99 -23.22 11.76
C GLY A 220 8.24 -21.72 11.58
N TYR A 221 7.96 -21.15 10.42
CA TYR A 221 8.09 -19.71 10.21
C TYR A 221 6.87 -18.95 10.77
N PRO A 222 7.07 -17.88 11.55
CA PRO A 222 6.01 -16.94 11.87
C PRO A 222 5.56 -16.18 10.63
N VAL A 223 4.26 -16.26 10.30
CA VAL A 223 3.66 -15.61 9.14
C VAL A 223 2.56 -14.68 9.60
N LEU A 224 2.56 -13.43 9.16
CA LEU A 224 1.49 -12.49 9.43
C LEU A 224 0.21 -12.84 8.66
N ASP A 225 -0.92 -12.44 9.20
CA ASP A 225 -2.24 -12.60 8.57
C ASP A 225 -2.48 -11.49 7.52
N SER A 226 -1.71 -11.57 6.44
CA SER A 226 -1.77 -10.60 5.35
C SER A 226 -3.11 -10.68 4.61
N GLN A 227 -3.64 -9.52 4.24
CA GLN A 227 -4.85 -9.38 3.42
C GLN A 227 -4.54 -8.88 1.99
N ALA A 228 -3.25 -8.79 1.65
CA ALA A 228 -2.78 -8.39 0.32
C ALA A 228 -2.37 -9.60 -0.53
N ASN A 229 -1.96 -9.39 -1.78
CA ASN A 229 -1.46 -10.44 -2.67
C ASN A 229 0.00 -10.84 -2.39
N TYR A 230 0.43 -10.74 -1.15
CA TYR A 230 1.75 -11.17 -0.65
C TYR A 230 1.64 -11.61 0.80
N LEU A 231 2.64 -12.34 1.27
CA LEU A 231 2.81 -12.71 2.67
C LEU A 231 4.08 -12.09 3.23
N PHE A 232 4.00 -11.64 4.49
CA PHE A 232 5.15 -11.27 5.29
C PHE A 232 5.42 -12.37 6.31
N PHE A 233 6.67 -12.77 6.44
CA PHE A 233 7.11 -13.80 7.39
C PHE A 233 8.52 -13.54 7.91
N GLU A 234 8.86 -14.21 9.00
CA GLU A 234 10.20 -14.19 9.57
C GLU A 234 10.90 -15.53 9.34
N GLY A 235 12.18 -15.48 8.97
CA GLY A 235 13.03 -16.65 8.71
C GLY A 235 14.48 -16.40 9.13
N GLU A 236 15.38 -17.31 8.74
CA GLU A 236 16.81 -17.20 8.98
C GLU A 236 17.37 -15.94 8.29
N ALA A 237 18.35 -15.28 8.91
CA ALA A 237 18.89 -14.00 8.41
C ALA A 237 19.55 -14.11 7.01
N ASP A 238 19.94 -15.30 6.60
CA ASP A 238 20.59 -15.61 5.31
C ASP A 238 19.67 -16.31 4.30
N LEU A 239 18.37 -16.40 4.58
CA LEU A 239 17.41 -17.09 3.72
C LEU A 239 17.32 -16.47 2.31
N TYR A 240 17.41 -15.13 2.21
CA TYR A 240 17.41 -14.44 0.93
C TYR A 240 18.58 -14.89 0.03
N GLU A 241 19.80 -14.89 0.58
CA GLU A 241 21.03 -15.23 -0.14
C GLU A 241 21.01 -16.70 -0.56
N LYS A 242 20.57 -17.61 0.30
CA LYS A 242 20.42 -19.03 0.01
C LYS A 242 19.40 -19.30 -1.10
N LEU A 243 18.25 -18.63 -1.06
CA LEU A 243 17.23 -18.79 -2.11
C LEU A 243 17.69 -18.20 -3.44
N LEU A 244 18.43 -17.08 -3.41
CA LEU A 244 18.98 -16.49 -4.63
C LEU A 244 19.95 -17.46 -5.35
N GLN A 245 20.75 -18.23 -4.61
CA GLN A 245 21.61 -19.30 -5.16
C GLN A 245 20.79 -20.45 -5.80
N GLU A 246 19.57 -20.66 -5.34
CA GLU A 246 18.62 -21.63 -5.91
C GLU A 246 17.76 -21.03 -7.05
N GLY A 247 18.06 -19.81 -7.50
CA GLY A 247 17.34 -19.11 -8.57
C GLY A 247 15.99 -18.53 -8.15
N VAL A 248 15.75 -18.37 -6.85
CA VAL A 248 14.51 -17.77 -6.32
C VAL A 248 14.83 -16.48 -5.59
N MET A 249 14.19 -15.39 -6.02
CA MET A 249 14.30 -14.09 -5.38
C MET A 249 13.05 -13.78 -4.55
N ILE A 250 13.22 -13.59 -3.25
CA ILE A 250 12.22 -13.07 -2.34
C ILE A 250 12.54 -11.61 -1.97
N ARG A 251 11.62 -10.87 -1.38
CA ARG A 251 11.91 -9.51 -0.93
C ARG A 251 12.50 -9.53 0.48
N ASP A 252 13.77 -9.19 0.63
CA ASP A 252 14.37 -8.85 1.92
C ASP A 252 13.80 -7.51 2.40
N CYS A 253 13.14 -7.52 3.57
CA CYS A 253 12.51 -6.35 4.17
C CYS A 253 13.37 -5.71 5.28
N SER A 254 14.61 -6.14 5.48
CA SER A 254 15.49 -5.61 6.54
C SER A 254 15.82 -4.12 6.40
N ASN A 255 15.64 -3.56 5.21
CA ASN A 255 15.86 -2.14 4.92
C ASN A 255 14.65 -1.24 5.26
N TYR A 256 13.52 -1.80 5.70
CA TYR A 256 12.41 -0.99 6.17
C TYR A 256 12.67 -0.55 7.62
N PRO A 257 12.48 0.75 7.96
CA PRO A 257 12.54 1.19 9.34
C PRO A 257 11.57 0.37 10.22
N GLY A 258 12.05 -0.09 11.37
CA GLY A 258 11.27 -0.93 12.29
C GLY A 258 11.31 -2.44 11.99
N LEU A 259 12.04 -2.87 10.94
CA LEU A 259 12.29 -4.28 10.64
C LEU A 259 13.77 -4.62 10.78
N TRP A 260 14.10 -5.92 10.72
CA TRP A 260 15.43 -6.49 10.94
C TRP A 260 15.75 -7.58 9.91
N LYS A 261 16.99 -8.07 9.91
CA LYS A 261 17.38 -9.23 9.09
C LYS A 261 16.56 -10.46 9.45
N GLY A 262 16.07 -11.16 8.41
CA GLY A 262 15.15 -12.27 8.60
C GLY A 262 13.68 -11.90 8.38
N CYS A 263 13.35 -10.61 8.13
CA CYS A 263 12.02 -10.20 7.71
C CYS A 263 11.90 -10.25 6.19
N TYR A 264 10.95 -11.03 5.69
CA TYR A 264 10.77 -11.26 4.25
C TYR A 264 9.35 -11.04 3.78
N ARG A 265 9.21 -10.68 2.50
CA ARG A 265 7.93 -10.63 1.81
C ARG A 265 8.00 -11.45 0.52
N ILE A 266 6.99 -12.31 0.32
CA ILE A 266 6.82 -13.11 -0.90
C ILE A 266 5.51 -12.76 -1.58
N ALA A 267 5.49 -12.74 -2.90
CA ALA A 267 4.26 -12.57 -3.67
C ALA A 267 3.47 -13.88 -3.69
N VAL A 268 2.15 -13.76 -3.65
CA VAL A 268 1.24 -14.87 -3.98
C VAL A 268 1.18 -14.97 -5.50
N LYS A 269 1.47 -16.17 -6.03
CA LYS A 269 1.53 -16.46 -7.46
C LYS A 269 0.64 -17.65 -7.84
N LEU A 270 0.85 -18.24 -9.01
CA LEU A 270 0.18 -19.47 -9.41
C LEU A 270 0.65 -20.65 -8.55
N HIS A 271 -0.19 -21.67 -8.40
CA HIS A 271 0.06 -22.82 -7.53
C HIS A 271 1.43 -23.45 -7.76
N THR A 272 1.78 -23.73 -9.01
CA THR A 272 3.07 -24.34 -9.37
C THR A 272 4.28 -23.50 -8.96
N GLU A 273 4.19 -22.17 -9.06
CA GLU A 273 5.27 -21.26 -8.62
C GLU A 273 5.37 -21.22 -7.09
N ASN A 274 4.24 -21.29 -6.40
CA ASN A 274 4.16 -21.32 -4.95
C ASN A 274 4.69 -22.63 -4.39
N GLU A 275 4.38 -23.78 -5.02
CA GLU A 275 4.98 -25.10 -4.69
C GLU A 275 6.50 -25.06 -4.82
N GLN A 276 7.01 -24.58 -5.96
CA GLN A 276 8.45 -24.46 -6.21
C GLN A 276 9.12 -23.59 -5.14
N LEU A 277 8.51 -22.46 -4.75
CA LEU A 277 9.03 -21.62 -3.69
C LEU A 277 9.15 -22.41 -2.37
N LEU A 278 8.09 -23.11 -1.94
CA LEU A 278 8.10 -23.88 -0.70
C LEU A 278 9.12 -25.03 -0.75
N GLU A 279 9.29 -25.70 -1.90
CA GLU A 279 10.31 -26.74 -2.09
C GLU A 279 11.72 -26.16 -1.94
N LYS A 280 12.00 -25.01 -2.56
CA LYS A 280 13.31 -24.35 -2.46
C LYS A 280 13.60 -23.90 -1.03
N ILE A 281 12.62 -23.35 -0.32
CA ILE A 281 12.77 -23.00 1.10
C ILE A 281 13.11 -24.24 1.92
N ARG A 282 12.42 -25.37 1.73
CA ARG A 282 12.75 -26.64 2.43
C ARG A 282 14.16 -27.13 2.12
N LYS A 283 14.62 -26.98 0.87
CA LYS A 283 15.96 -27.42 0.45
C LYS A 283 17.06 -26.62 1.15
N VAL A 284 16.95 -25.30 1.19
CA VAL A 284 18.00 -24.41 1.73
C VAL A 284 18.03 -24.36 3.26
N ARG A 285 16.99 -24.86 3.90
CA ARG A 285 16.88 -24.94 5.37
C ARG A 285 17.60 -26.17 5.94
N ARG A 286 17.87 -27.17 5.12
CA ARG A 286 18.64 -28.37 5.51
C ARG A 286 20.13 -28.08 5.57
#